data_be87531f9256bf1aee2c6b28b0e6a951
#
_entry.id   be87531f9256bf1aee2c6b28b0e6a951
#
_cell.length_a   1.000
_cell.length_b   1.000
_cell.length_c   1.000
_cell.angle_alpha   90.00
_cell.angle_beta   90.00
_cell.angle_gamma   90.00
#
_symmetry.space_group_name_H-M   'P 1'
#
loop_
_entity.id
_entity.type
_entity.pdbx_description
1 polymer ?
#
loop_
_entity_poly.entity_id
_entity_poly.type
_entity_poly.pdbx_seq_one_letter_code
_entity_poly.pdbx_strand_id
1 'polypeptide(L)'
;FEYKPGNEESQRYQEALFNEKRRIIENCLFGVDLNPNSVNICRLRLWIELLKNAYYTKESGYKQLQTLPNIDINIKVGDSLLCKYPVQNGRLIADYLTRDERADRKRDSLKNSLIEYRQLVQEYKTGKSQSSKMMLRHKIASLKSRMVEDGQIEMFDEYKGTAGDTIDFSNSLEWMFEFPEILDDEGRFTGFDAIIGNPPYVQLQSMGEMSDVYSKRDYSCYNKSADLYCLFVERAYSLLKKNGYY
;
A
#
# COMPACT_ATOMS: atom_id res chain seq x y z
N PHE A 1 -33.81 -5.95 -7.75
CA PHE A 1 -33.93 -6.40 -6.35
C PHE A 1 -34.10 -5.17 -5.44
N GLU A 2 -35.19 -5.15 -4.66
CA GLU A 2 -35.47 -4.10 -3.70
C GLU A 2 -35.19 -4.63 -2.29
N TYR A 3 -34.29 -3.96 -1.55
CA TYR A 3 -33.97 -4.32 -0.18
C TYR A 3 -35.10 -3.94 0.78
N LYS A 4 -35.58 -4.91 1.56
CA LYS A 4 -36.63 -4.74 2.58
C LYS A 4 -36.06 -5.16 3.94
N PRO A 5 -35.77 -4.22 4.86
CA PRO A 5 -35.29 -4.54 6.20
C PRO A 5 -36.27 -5.46 6.94
N GLY A 6 -35.74 -6.47 7.64
CA GLY A 6 -36.55 -7.43 8.39
C GLY A 6 -37.17 -8.57 7.55
N ASN A 7 -37.12 -8.51 6.22
CA ASN A 7 -37.41 -9.66 5.38
C ASN A 7 -36.17 -10.56 5.30
N GLU A 8 -36.30 -11.81 5.72
CA GLU A 8 -35.16 -12.71 5.91
C GLU A 8 -34.36 -12.97 4.62
N GLU A 9 -35.05 -13.21 3.51
CA GLU A 9 -34.43 -13.46 2.21
C GLU A 9 -33.72 -12.19 1.69
N SER A 10 -34.42 -11.06 1.70
CA SER A 10 -33.89 -9.77 1.27
C SER A 10 -32.68 -9.36 2.09
N GLN A 11 -32.74 -9.59 3.41
CA GLN A 11 -31.64 -9.32 4.35
C GLN A 11 -30.40 -10.16 4.01
N ARG A 12 -30.57 -11.46 3.81
CA ARG A 12 -29.49 -12.40 3.47
C ARG A 12 -28.76 -11.99 2.19
N TYR A 13 -29.49 -11.62 1.14
CA TYR A 13 -28.88 -11.16 -0.11
C TYR A 13 -28.13 -9.85 0.06
N GLN A 14 -28.70 -8.88 0.76
CA GLN A 14 -28.07 -7.58 0.96
C GLN A 14 -26.79 -7.70 1.80
N GLU A 15 -26.82 -8.48 2.88
CA GLU A 15 -25.66 -8.76 3.71
C GLU A 15 -24.56 -9.49 2.91
N ALA A 16 -24.90 -10.46 2.10
CA ALA A 16 -23.96 -11.20 1.27
C ALA A 16 -23.25 -10.27 0.27
N LEU A 17 -24.01 -9.42 -0.43
CA LEU A 17 -23.46 -8.45 -1.38
C LEU A 17 -22.55 -7.42 -0.70
N PHE A 18 -22.98 -6.88 0.43
CA PHE A 18 -22.17 -5.93 1.20
C PHE A 18 -20.86 -6.57 1.67
N ASN A 19 -20.94 -7.76 2.27
CA ASN A 19 -19.80 -8.46 2.84
C ASN A 19 -18.80 -8.86 1.75
N GLU A 20 -19.25 -9.31 0.58
CA GLU A 20 -18.39 -9.65 -0.53
C GLU A 20 -17.69 -8.41 -1.12
N LYS A 21 -18.44 -7.32 -1.36
CA LYS A 21 -17.83 -6.05 -1.77
C LYS A 21 -16.82 -5.54 -0.76
N ARG A 22 -17.14 -5.62 0.53
CA ARG A 22 -16.23 -5.25 1.60
C ARG A 22 -14.96 -6.08 1.55
N ARG A 23 -15.08 -7.41 1.41
CA ARG A 23 -13.95 -8.33 1.31
C ARG A 23 -13.02 -7.97 0.14
N ILE A 24 -13.59 -7.67 -1.02
CA ILE A 24 -12.83 -7.25 -2.20
C ILE A 24 -12.11 -5.93 -1.95
N ILE A 25 -12.80 -4.92 -1.42
CA ILE A 25 -12.22 -3.60 -1.17
C ILE A 25 -11.11 -3.68 -0.12
N GLU A 26 -11.33 -4.42 0.97
CA GLU A 26 -10.35 -4.51 2.07
C GLU A 26 -9.09 -5.33 1.71
N ASN A 27 -9.23 -6.35 0.85
CA ASN A 27 -8.16 -7.33 0.66
C ASN A 27 -7.61 -7.42 -0.77
N CYS A 28 -8.33 -6.88 -1.77
CA CYS A 28 -7.95 -7.03 -3.17
C CYS A 28 -7.66 -5.71 -3.89
N LEU A 29 -8.11 -4.56 -3.33
CA LEU A 29 -7.95 -3.26 -3.96
C LEU A 29 -6.95 -2.40 -3.20
N PHE A 30 -5.87 -2.06 -3.88
CA PHE A 30 -4.81 -1.17 -3.38
C PHE A 30 -4.61 -0.04 -4.38
N GLY A 31 -4.34 1.16 -3.90
CA GLY A 31 -4.19 2.32 -4.78
C GLY A 31 -3.19 3.33 -4.27
N VAL A 32 -2.52 3.98 -5.21
CA VAL A 32 -1.54 5.03 -4.94
C VAL A 32 -1.77 6.18 -5.91
N ASP A 33 -1.76 7.38 -5.37
CA ASP A 33 -1.75 8.62 -6.16
C ASP A 33 -0.89 9.66 -5.44
N LEU A 34 -0.20 10.47 -6.20
CA LEU A 34 0.61 11.57 -5.65
C LEU A 34 -0.29 12.69 -5.10
N ASN A 35 -1.49 12.85 -5.66
CA ASN A 35 -2.43 13.89 -5.26
C ASN A 35 -3.34 13.41 -4.11
N PRO A 36 -3.27 14.01 -2.91
CA PRO A 36 -4.10 13.62 -1.78
C PRO A 36 -5.60 13.80 -2.03
N ASN A 37 -6.01 14.73 -2.89
CA ASN A 37 -7.41 14.91 -3.24
C ASN A 37 -7.94 13.72 -4.07
N SER A 38 -7.14 13.23 -5.02
CA SER A 38 -7.48 12.02 -5.79
C SER A 38 -7.66 10.81 -4.87
N VAL A 39 -6.75 10.63 -3.90
CA VAL A 39 -6.84 9.58 -2.87
C VAL A 39 -8.12 9.69 -2.07
N ASN A 40 -8.47 10.90 -1.60
CA ASN A 40 -9.69 11.13 -0.82
C ASN A 40 -10.96 10.87 -1.65
N ILE A 41 -10.97 11.28 -2.92
CA ILE A 41 -12.09 11.01 -3.85
C ILE A 41 -12.22 9.50 -4.10
N CYS A 42 -11.10 8.79 -4.28
CA CYS A 42 -11.10 7.33 -4.44
C CYS A 42 -11.72 6.63 -3.23
N ARG A 43 -11.26 6.98 -2.02
CA ARG A 43 -11.82 6.44 -0.76
C ARG A 43 -13.32 6.71 -0.63
N LEU A 44 -13.76 7.94 -0.94
CA LEU A 44 -15.18 8.29 -0.92
C LEU A 44 -15.99 7.45 -1.91
N ARG A 45 -15.49 7.25 -3.13
CA ARG A 45 -16.15 6.41 -4.14
C ARG A 45 -16.28 4.96 -3.69
N LEU A 46 -15.27 4.40 -3.08
CA LEU A 46 -15.31 3.03 -2.53
C LEU A 46 -16.35 2.92 -1.40
N TRP A 47 -16.46 3.92 -0.51
CA TRP A 47 -17.51 3.96 0.51
C TRP A 47 -18.90 4.07 -0.10
N ILE A 48 -19.09 4.93 -1.11
CA ILE A 48 -20.37 5.04 -1.83
C ILE A 48 -20.75 3.69 -2.46
N GLU A 49 -19.78 2.96 -3.02
CA GLU A 49 -20.03 1.66 -3.62
C GLU A 49 -20.49 0.62 -2.58
N LEU A 50 -19.95 0.67 -1.36
CA LEU A 50 -20.43 -0.14 -0.25
C LEU A 50 -21.82 0.28 0.22
N LEU A 51 -22.09 1.59 0.31
CA LEU A 51 -23.38 2.12 0.74
C LEU A 51 -24.54 1.69 -0.17
N LYS A 52 -24.29 1.45 -1.46
CA LYS A 52 -25.32 0.91 -2.38
C LYS A 52 -25.91 -0.42 -1.92
N ASN A 53 -25.14 -1.19 -1.13
CA ASN A 53 -25.57 -2.47 -0.57
C ASN A 53 -25.58 -2.45 0.96
N ALA A 54 -25.63 -1.26 1.58
CA ALA A 54 -25.76 -1.14 3.01
C ALA A 54 -27.04 -1.82 3.51
N TYR A 55 -26.96 -2.42 4.70
CA TYR A 55 -28.07 -3.10 5.33
C TYR A 55 -28.22 -2.72 6.78
N TYR A 56 -29.42 -2.86 7.32
CA TYR A 56 -29.68 -2.65 8.73
C TYR A 56 -29.31 -3.89 9.55
N THR A 57 -28.64 -3.69 10.66
CA THR A 57 -28.14 -4.79 11.49
C THR A 57 -29.26 -5.43 12.33
N LYS A 58 -29.24 -6.75 12.45
CA LYS A 58 -30.18 -7.51 13.25
C LYS A 58 -30.07 -7.19 14.74
N GLU A 59 -28.82 -6.95 15.23
CA GLU A 59 -28.53 -6.59 16.60
C GLU A 59 -29.16 -5.27 17.03
N SER A 60 -29.36 -4.36 16.10
CA SER A 60 -30.05 -3.08 16.36
C SER A 60 -31.58 -3.16 16.21
N GLY A 61 -32.13 -4.34 15.94
CA GLY A 61 -33.54 -4.49 15.56
C GLY A 61 -33.87 -3.80 14.24
N TYR A 62 -32.94 -3.81 13.30
CA TYR A 62 -33.06 -3.17 11.97
C TYR A 62 -33.20 -1.63 12.02
N LYS A 63 -32.59 -0.99 13.00
CA LYS A 63 -32.62 0.49 13.18
C LYS A 63 -31.32 1.17 12.80
N GLN A 64 -30.21 0.44 12.78
CA GLN A 64 -28.88 0.99 12.47
C GLN A 64 -28.27 0.26 11.28
N LEU A 65 -27.66 1.02 10.38
CA LEU A 65 -26.90 0.48 9.27
C LEU A 65 -25.59 -0.15 9.74
N GLN A 66 -25.14 -1.15 9.00
CA GLN A 66 -23.80 -1.72 9.16
C GLN A 66 -22.75 -0.63 8.98
N THR A 67 -21.72 -0.68 9.83
CA THR A 67 -20.60 0.27 9.78
C THR A 67 -19.74 0.05 8.55
N LEU A 68 -19.27 1.16 7.96
CA LEU A 68 -18.33 1.10 6.84
C LEU A 68 -16.92 0.73 7.32
N PRO A 69 -16.16 0.00 6.48
CA PRO A 69 -14.78 -0.36 6.78
C PRO A 69 -13.82 0.84 6.68
N ASN A 70 -12.62 0.65 7.24
CA ASN A 70 -11.52 1.58 7.09
C ASN A 70 -10.72 1.23 5.83
N ILE A 71 -10.87 2.01 4.78
CA ILE A 71 -10.18 1.82 3.49
C ILE A 71 -8.99 2.77 3.29
N ASP A 72 -8.70 3.63 4.26
CA ASP A 72 -7.58 4.56 4.23
C ASP A 72 -6.21 3.87 4.26
N ILE A 73 -6.15 2.62 4.75
CA ILE A 73 -4.95 1.79 4.72
C ILE A 73 -4.62 1.30 3.30
N ASN A 74 -5.63 1.04 2.46
CA ASN A 74 -5.43 0.46 1.13
C ASN A 74 -5.16 1.50 0.05
N ILE A 75 -5.60 2.75 0.25
CA ILE A 75 -5.43 3.83 -0.73
C ILE A 75 -4.49 4.88 -0.15
N LYS A 76 -3.33 5.05 -0.74
CA LYS A 76 -2.20 5.82 -0.20
C LYS A 76 -1.87 7.05 -1.04
N VAL A 77 -1.33 8.05 -0.37
CA VAL A 77 -0.66 9.19 -1.02
C VAL A 77 0.83 8.90 -1.09
N GLY A 78 1.44 9.06 -2.24
CA GLY A 78 2.88 8.93 -2.40
C GLY A 78 3.33 8.85 -3.85
N ASP A 79 4.62 9.07 -4.06
CA ASP A 79 5.25 8.88 -5.37
C ASP A 79 5.56 7.39 -5.57
N SER A 80 4.83 6.76 -6.49
CA SER A 80 4.98 5.33 -6.79
C SER A 80 6.30 4.98 -7.48
N LEU A 81 6.99 5.96 -8.04
CA LEU A 81 8.29 5.78 -8.70
C LEU A 81 9.47 5.93 -7.73
N LEU A 82 9.28 6.67 -6.63
CA LEU A 82 10.31 6.86 -5.61
C LEU A 82 10.11 5.86 -4.47
N CYS A 83 11.12 5.05 -4.22
CA CYS A 83 11.21 4.20 -3.04
C CYS A 83 12.67 4.12 -2.60
N LYS A 84 12.91 4.01 -1.31
CA LYS A 84 14.25 3.77 -0.77
C LYS A 84 14.65 2.31 -0.97
N TYR A 85 13.69 1.41 -0.78
CA TYR A 85 13.88 -0.02 -0.92
C TYR A 85 13.42 -0.47 -2.30
N PRO A 86 14.34 -0.92 -3.17
CA PRO A 86 13.98 -1.45 -4.49
C PRO A 86 13.04 -2.65 -4.32
N VAL A 87 11.98 -2.68 -5.10
CA VAL A 87 11.03 -3.78 -5.09
C VAL A 87 11.45 -4.76 -6.17
N GLN A 88 11.79 -5.98 -5.78
CA GLN A 88 12.07 -7.08 -6.71
C GLN A 88 11.35 -8.34 -6.24
N ASN A 89 10.68 -9.01 -7.16
CA ASN A 89 9.93 -10.22 -6.87
C ASN A 89 10.83 -11.31 -6.25
N GLY A 90 10.39 -11.86 -5.11
CA GLY A 90 11.11 -12.91 -4.38
C GLY A 90 12.23 -12.44 -3.44
N ARG A 91 12.53 -11.14 -3.35
CA ARG A 91 13.48 -10.63 -2.34
C ARG A 91 12.83 -10.48 -0.98
N LEU A 92 13.58 -10.85 0.06
CA LEU A 92 13.26 -10.53 1.45
C LEU A 92 13.60 -9.06 1.72
N ILE A 93 12.83 -8.41 2.57
CA ILE A 93 13.23 -7.10 3.12
C ILE A 93 14.61 -7.21 3.79
N ALA A 94 14.86 -8.34 4.47
CA ALA A 94 16.13 -8.64 5.11
C ALA A 94 17.33 -8.77 4.16
N ASP A 95 17.12 -9.02 2.87
CA ASP A 95 18.21 -9.10 1.87
C ASP A 95 18.80 -7.74 1.53
N TYR A 96 18.14 -6.66 1.94
CA TYR A 96 18.68 -5.28 1.85
C TYR A 96 19.50 -4.87 3.05
N LEU A 97 19.60 -5.72 4.08
CA LEU A 97 20.46 -5.51 5.24
C LEU A 97 21.84 -6.09 4.98
N THR A 98 22.91 -5.40 5.41
CA THR A 98 24.29 -5.89 5.28
C THR A 98 24.50 -7.22 6.00
N ARG A 99 25.40 -8.08 5.45
CA ARG A 99 25.68 -9.42 5.96
C ARG A 99 26.73 -9.36 7.08
N ASP A 100 26.31 -9.01 8.30
CA ASP A 100 27.15 -9.17 9.48
C ASP A 100 26.36 -9.89 10.60
N GLU A 101 27.05 -10.25 11.71
CA GLU A 101 26.40 -10.93 12.84
C GLU A 101 25.29 -10.09 13.52
N ARG A 102 25.23 -8.79 13.29
CA ARG A 102 24.17 -7.89 13.74
C ARG A 102 22.95 -8.00 12.80
N ALA A 103 23.18 -8.30 11.53
CA ALA A 103 22.15 -8.44 10.53
C ALA A 103 21.16 -9.59 10.85
N ASP A 104 21.63 -10.69 11.41
CA ASP A 104 20.75 -11.82 11.76
C ASP A 104 19.75 -11.45 12.87
N ARG A 105 20.20 -10.71 13.90
CA ARG A 105 19.29 -10.20 14.95
C ARG A 105 18.31 -9.18 14.41
N LYS A 106 18.75 -8.33 13.48
CA LYS A 106 17.90 -7.34 12.81
C LYS A 106 16.86 -8.01 11.89
N ARG A 107 17.24 -9.08 11.20
CA ARG A 107 16.33 -9.89 10.38
C ARG A 107 15.18 -10.45 11.21
N ASP A 108 15.51 -11.05 12.36
CA ASP A 108 14.50 -11.60 13.27
C ASP A 108 13.62 -10.49 13.86
N SER A 109 14.21 -9.35 14.22
CA SER A 109 13.47 -8.17 14.69
C SER A 109 12.52 -7.63 13.61
N LEU A 110 12.99 -7.50 12.36
CA LEU A 110 12.19 -7.02 11.25
C LEU A 110 11.06 -8.01 10.90
N LYS A 111 11.35 -9.32 10.91
CA LYS A 111 10.34 -10.36 10.69
C LYS A 111 9.24 -10.30 11.76
N ASN A 112 9.61 -10.20 13.02
CA ASN A 112 8.65 -10.06 14.11
C ASN A 112 7.82 -8.78 13.98
N SER A 113 8.46 -7.66 13.62
CA SER A 113 7.79 -6.38 13.37
C SER A 113 6.82 -6.44 12.20
N LEU A 114 7.14 -7.18 11.14
CA LEU A 114 6.22 -7.42 10.00
C LEU A 114 5.01 -8.25 10.40
N ILE A 115 5.21 -9.29 11.20
CA ILE A 115 4.09 -10.11 11.72
C ILE A 115 3.17 -9.26 12.59
N GLU A 116 3.73 -8.48 13.53
CA GLU A 116 2.98 -7.55 14.38
C GLU A 116 2.24 -6.51 13.52
N TYR A 117 2.90 -5.93 12.51
CA TYR A 117 2.32 -4.95 11.61
C TYR A 117 1.11 -5.52 10.85
N ARG A 118 1.21 -6.72 10.29
CA ARG A 118 0.10 -7.41 9.62
C ARG A 118 -1.08 -7.64 10.56
N GLN A 119 -0.82 -8.07 11.79
CA GLN A 119 -1.86 -8.28 12.79
C GLN A 119 -2.58 -6.96 13.14
N LEU A 120 -1.83 -5.89 13.37
CA LEU A 120 -2.39 -4.56 13.67
C LEU A 120 -3.21 -4.01 12.48
N VAL A 121 -2.74 -4.20 11.24
CA VAL A 121 -3.48 -3.81 10.03
C VAL A 121 -4.81 -4.58 9.94
N GLN A 122 -4.78 -5.89 10.18
CA GLN A 122 -5.99 -6.72 10.16
C GLN A 122 -6.97 -6.32 11.28
N GLU A 123 -6.47 -6.08 12.48
CA GLU A 123 -7.29 -5.60 13.60
C GLU A 123 -7.91 -4.22 13.29
N TYR A 124 -7.15 -3.32 12.67
CA TYR A 124 -7.64 -2.00 12.26
C TYR A 124 -8.76 -2.11 11.21
N LYS A 125 -8.61 -2.99 10.22
CA LYS A 125 -9.64 -3.24 9.18
C LYS A 125 -10.94 -3.78 9.78
N THR A 126 -10.84 -4.68 10.78
CA THR A 126 -11.98 -5.38 11.39
C THR A 126 -12.55 -4.69 12.62
N GLY A 127 -11.83 -3.77 13.24
CA GLY A 127 -12.17 -3.12 14.50
C GLY A 127 -13.45 -2.26 14.43
N LYS A 128 -14.33 -2.43 15.43
CA LYS A 128 -15.64 -1.74 15.52
C LYS A 128 -15.61 -0.43 16.31
N SER A 129 -14.66 -0.24 17.22
CA SER A 129 -14.61 0.94 18.12
C SER A 129 -13.74 2.06 17.56
N GLN A 130 -14.24 3.29 17.56
CA GLN A 130 -13.55 4.47 17.05
C GLN A 130 -12.30 4.86 17.87
N SER A 131 -12.36 4.70 19.19
CA SER A 131 -11.23 4.93 20.09
C SER A 131 -10.13 3.88 19.91
N SER A 132 -10.50 2.61 19.72
CA SER A 132 -9.55 1.53 19.36
C SER A 132 -8.90 1.79 18.02
N LYS A 133 -9.63 2.29 17.04
CA LYS A 133 -9.11 2.59 15.69
C LYS A 133 -8.03 3.67 15.72
N MET A 134 -8.22 4.75 16.47
CA MET A 134 -7.23 5.81 16.58
C MET A 134 -5.93 5.30 17.23
N MET A 135 -6.05 4.48 18.28
CA MET A 135 -4.91 3.86 18.94
C MET A 135 -4.17 2.89 18.01
N LEU A 136 -4.89 2.06 17.28
CA LEU A 136 -4.31 1.12 16.29
C LEU A 136 -3.60 1.87 15.17
N ARG A 137 -4.17 2.95 14.66
CA ARG A 137 -3.54 3.80 13.64
C ARG A 137 -2.21 4.37 14.13
N HIS A 138 -2.15 4.85 15.38
CA HIS A 138 -0.90 5.31 15.98
C HIS A 138 0.13 4.19 16.13
N LYS A 139 -0.27 3.01 16.58
CA LYS A 139 0.62 1.85 16.70
C LYS A 139 1.15 1.42 15.32
N ILE A 140 0.30 1.34 14.32
CA ILE A 140 0.66 1.03 12.93
C ILE A 140 1.69 2.04 12.41
N ALA A 141 1.44 3.34 12.58
CA ALA A 141 2.34 4.39 12.14
C ALA A 141 3.70 4.34 12.86
N SER A 142 3.69 4.15 14.17
CA SER A 142 4.92 4.04 14.97
C SER A 142 5.75 2.81 14.61
N LEU A 143 5.09 1.65 14.43
CA LEU A 143 5.77 0.42 14.04
C LEU A 143 6.38 0.54 12.65
N LYS A 144 5.64 1.12 11.70
CA LYS A 144 6.12 1.42 10.35
C LYS A 144 7.34 2.33 10.37
N SER A 145 7.31 3.44 11.12
CA SER A 145 8.46 4.36 11.24
C SER A 145 9.68 3.63 11.78
N ARG A 146 9.52 2.80 12.81
CA ARG A 146 10.60 1.99 13.37
C ARG A 146 11.18 1.02 12.34
N MET A 147 10.34 0.31 11.59
CA MET A 147 10.80 -0.62 10.54
C MET A 147 11.57 0.12 9.44
N VAL A 148 11.13 1.31 9.05
CA VAL A 148 11.83 2.16 8.07
C VAL A 148 13.15 2.65 8.64
N GLU A 149 13.19 3.07 9.90
CA GLU A 149 14.42 3.53 10.59
C GLU A 149 15.43 2.40 10.78
N ASP A 150 14.99 1.22 11.24
CA ASP A 150 15.84 0.04 11.40
C ASP A 150 16.47 -0.41 10.08
N GLY A 151 15.72 -0.26 8.97
CA GLY A 151 16.23 -0.52 7.63
C GLY A 151 17.12 0.59 7.06
N GLN A 152 16.98 1.84 7.51
CA GLN A 152 17.74 2.98 6.99
C GLN A 152 19.22 2.98 7.39
N ILE A 153 19.58 2.39 8.53
CA ILE A 153 20.91 2.55 9.14
C ILE A 153 22.03 1.95 8.26
N GLU A 154 21.72 1.04 7.35
CA GLU A 154 22.74 0.32 6.57
C GLU A 154 22.73 0.60 5.06
N MET A 155 21.60 0.98 4.48
CA MET A 155 21.54 1.31 3.04
C MET A 155 22.11 2.69 2.70
N PHE A 156 22.21 3.60 3.66
CA PHE A 156 22.77 4.94 3.42
C PHE A 156 24.27 4.94 3.10
N ASP A 157 25.01 3.91 3.49
CA ASP A 157 26.45 3.85 3.20
C ASP A 157 26.76 3.41 1.76
N GLU A 158 25.92 2.60 1.13
CA GLU A 158 26.09 2.22 -0.29
C GLU A 158 25.56 3.28 -1.27
N TYR A 159 24.58 4.10 -0.86
CA TYR A 159 24.00 5.17 -1.67
C TYR A 159 24.56 6.57 -1.34
N LYS A 160 25.70 6.67 -0.70
CA LYS A 160 26.53 7.89 -0.72
C LYS A 160 27.04 8.11 -2.14
N GLY A 161 26.11 8.49 -3.02
CA GLY A 161 26.48 9.26 -4.20
C GLY A 161 27.34 10.43 -3.76
N THR A 162 28.36 10.76 -4.54
CA THR A 162 29.29 11.86 -4.35
C THR A 162 28.69 13.03 -3.58
N ALA A 163 29.35 13.44 -2.51
CA ALA A 163 28.95 14.48 -1.58
C ALA A 163 28.25 15.66 -2.27
N GLY A 164 26.96 15.84 -2.02
CA GLY A 164 26.18 16.99 -2.49
C GLY A 164 24.72 16.74 -2.84
N ASP A 165 24.33 15.53 -3.21
CA ASP A 165 22.98 15.26 -3.72
C ASP A 165 22.11 14.48 -2.71
N THR A 166 21.44 15.20 -1.82
CA THR A 166 20.37 14.61 -0.98
C THR A 166 19.08 14.55 -1.78
N ILE A 167 18.66 13.33 -2.18
CA ILE A 167 17.34 13.12 -2.76
C ILE A 167 16.29 13.27 -1.65
N ASP A 168 15.31 14.13 -1.88
CA ASP A 168 14.15 14.24 -0.97
C ASP A 168 13.21 13.05 -1.14
N PHE A 169 13.14 12.23 -0.10
CA PHE A 169 12.25 11.07 -0.02
C PHE A 169 10.98 11.32 0.78
N SER A 170 10.65 12.57 1.08
CA SER A 170 9.48 12.89 1.92
C SER A 170 8.16 12.35 1.35
N ASN A 171 8.06 12.28 0.02
CA ASN A 171 6.90 11.76 -0.70
C ASN A 171 7.10 10.34 -1.25
N SER A 172 8.21 9.66 -0.92
CA SER A 172 8.45 8.30 -1.42
C SER A 172 7.41 7.32 -0.91
N LEU A 173 7.09 6.32 -1.73
CA LEU A 173 6.21 5.22 -1.34
C LEU A 173 7.03 3.94 -1.14
N GLU A 174 7.08 3.48 0.09
CA GLU A 174 7.77 2.23 0.42
C GLU A 174 6.80 1.06 0.30
N TRP A 175 6.71 0.46 -0.88
CA TRP A 175 5.72 -0.56 -1.25
C TRP A 175 5.58 -1.68 -0.24
N MET A 176 6.69 -2.21 0.27
CA MET A 176 6.69 -3.31 1.23
C MET A 176 6.12 -2.92 2.60
N PHE A 177 6.28 -1.66 3.01
CA PHE A 177 5.78 -1.17 4.29
C PHE A 177 4.39 -0.55 4.17
N GLU A 178 4.01 -0.08 2.97
CA GLU A 178 2.67 0.45 2.73
C GLU A 178 1.62 -0.65 2.55
N PHE A 179 2.02 -1.78 1.96
CA PHE A 179 1.13 -2.89 1.64
C PHE A 179 1.72 -4.22 2.13
N PRO A 180 1.68 -4.49 3.45
CA PRO A 180 2.26 -5.72 4.00
C PRO A 180 1.54 -7.00 3.52
N GLU A 181 0.35 -6.85 2.93
CA GLU A 181 -0.42 -7.94 2.35
C GLU A 181 0.25 -8.58 1.11
N ILE A 182 1.15 -7.85 0.45
CA ILE A 182 1.92 -8.34 -0.70
C ILE A 182 3.22 -9.07 -0.31
N LEU A 183 3.43 -9.30 0.99
CA LEU A 183 4.54 -10.08 1.51
C LEU A 183 4.06 -11.48 1.91
N ASP A 184 4.93 -12.48 1.77
CA ASP A 184 4.71 -13.81 2.36
C ASP A 184 5.05 -13.85 3.86
N ASP A 185 4.92 -15.03 4.48
CA ASP A 185 5.18 -15.19 5.92
C ASP A 185 6.67 -15.05 6.28
N GLU A 186 7.57 -15.18 5.30
CA GLU A 186 8.99 -14.93 5.44
C GLU A 186 9.38 -13.47 5.20
N GLY A 187 8.43 -12.61 4.80
CA GLY A 187 8.65 -11.21 4.46
C GLY A 187 9.21 -10.98 3.05
N ARG A 188 9.06 -11.96 2.15
CA ARG A 188 9.42 -11.80 0.73
C ARG A 188 8.32 -11.06 0.01
N PHE A 189 8.72 -10.21 -0.92
CA PHE A 189 7.79 -9.54 -1.80
C PHE A 189 7.19 -10.52 -2.82
N THR A 190 5.88 -10.74 -2.78
CA THR A 190 5.16 -11.61 -3.70
C THR A 190 4.53 -10.88 -4.88
N GLY A 191 4.26 -9.59 -4.72
CA GLY A 191 3.69 -8.73 -5.76
C GLY A 191 2.18 -8.77 -5.87
N PHE A 192 1.68 -8.02 -6.84
CA PHE A 192 0.25 -7.90 -7.16
C PHE A 192 -0.14 -8.83 -8.30
N ASP A 193 -1.39 -9.31 -8.30
CA ASP A 193 -1.93 -10.15 -9.38
C ASP A 193 -2.23 -9.33 -10.64
N ALA A 194 -2.65 -8.09 -10.47
CA ALA A 194 -2.92 -7.17 -11.57
C ALA A 194 -2.62 -5.72 -11.14
N ILE A 195 -2.11 -4.93 -12.08
CA ILE A 195 -1.89 -3.49 -11.92
C ILE A 195 -2.60 -2.77 -13.05
N ILE A 196 -3.32 -1.72 -12.71
CA ILE A 196 -3.94 -0.81 -13.67
C ILE A 196 -3.50 0.61 -13.35
N GLY A 197 -3.15 1.38 -14.36
CA GLY A 197 -2.68 2.75 -14.18
C GLY A 197 -3.03 3.65 -15.36
N ASN A 198 -3.04 4.95 -15.09
CA ASN A 198 -3.08 5.99 -16.10
C ASN A 198 -1.96 6.98 -15.80
N PRO A 199 -0.71 6.65 -16.14
CA PRO A 199 0.43 7.50 -15.87
C PRO A 199 0.38 8.81 -16.70
N PRO A 200 0.98 9.91 -16.20
CA PRO A 200 1.00 11.16 -16.93
C PRO A 200 1.88 11.06 -18.18
N TYR A 201 1.39 11.65 -19.28
CA TYR A 201 2.11 11.76 -20.56
C TYR A 201 2.99 13.02 -20.56
N VAL A 202 4.10 12.95 -19.84
CA VAL A 202 5.05 14.06 -19.65
C VAL A 202 6.44 13.57 -20.02
N GLN A 203 7.15 14.34 -20.84
CA GLN A 203 8.54 14.02 -21.17
C GLN A 203 9.46 14.27 -19.98
N LEU A 204 10.35 13.35 -19.69
CA LEU A 204 11.29 13.44 -18.57
C LEU A 204 12.15 14.70 -18.63
N GLN A 205 12.59 15.12 -19.83
CA GLN A 205 13.36 16.34 -20.00
C GLN A 205 12.63 17.62 -19.54
N SER A 206 11.30 17.63 -19.51
CA SER A 206 10.50 18.78 -19.06
C SER A 206 10.29 18.82 -17.55
N MET A 207 10.71 17.79 -16.81
CA MET A 207 10.50 17.67 -15.37
C MET A 207 11.61 18.31 -14.50
N GLY A 208 12.65 18.90 -15.12
CA GLY A 208 13.72 19.56 -14.38
C GLY A 208 14.41 18.63 -13.36
N GLU A 209 14.54 19.10 -12.11
CA GLU A 209 15.18 18.38 -11.03
C GLU A 209 14.62 16.98 -10.78
N MET A 210 13.30 16.78 -10.97
CA MET A 210 12.70 15.45 -10.81
C MET A 210 13.21 14.43 -11.83
N SER A 211 13.51 14.85 -13.05
CA SER A 211 14.15 13.99 -14.04
C SER A 211 15.53 13.51 -13.58
N ASP A 212 16.32 14.40 -12.94
CA ASP A 212 17.63 14.07 -12.43
C ASP A 212 17.52 13.10 -11.21
N VAL A 213 16.47 13.24 -10.40
CA VAL A 213 16.16 12.29 -9.33
C VAL A 213 15.89 10.89 -9.91
N TYR A 214 15.04 10.78 -10.94
CA TYR A 214 14.75 9.49 -11.57
C TYR A 214 15.96 8.90 -12.30
N SER A 215 16.85 9.72 -12.88
CA SER A 215 18.08 9.27 -13.54
C SER A 215 19.04 8.54 -12.60
N LYS A 216 19.00 8.88 -11.31
CA LYS A 216 19.81 8.27 -10.25
C LYS A 216 19.16 6.99 -9.69
N ARG A 217 18.03 6.55 -10.24
CA ARG A 217 17.36 5.32 -9.88
C ARG A 217 17.63 4.24 -10.91
N ASP A 218 17.56 2.99 -10.47
CA ASP A 218 17.81 1.80 -11.29
C ASP A 218 16.67 1.52 -12.28
N TYR A 219 16.24 2.56 -13.03
CA TYR A 219 15.31 2.39 -14.13
C TYR A 219 16.07 2.10 -15.42
N SER A 220 15.93 0.89 -15.94
CA SER A 220 16.59 0.45 -17.17
C SER A 220 16.07 1.19 -18.41
N CYS A 221 14.81 1.61 -18.38
CA CYS A 221 14.17 2.36 -19.46
C CYS A 221 14.38 3.88 -19.36
N TYR A 222 15.11 4.38 -18.35
CA TYR A 222 15.33 5.81 -18.22
C TYR A 222 16.10 6.37 -19.42
N ASN A 223 15.49 7.32 -20.09
CA ASN A 223 16.12 8.15 -21.11
C ASN A 223 15.54 9.55 -20.99
N LYS A 224 16.38 10.58 -20.98
CA LYS A 224 15.96 11.97 -20.79
C LYS A 224 14.91 12.43 -21.81
N SER A 225 14.92 11.87 -23.03
CA SER A 225 13.93 12.14 -24.09
C SER A 225 12.68 11.25 -24.04
N ALA A 226 12.65 10.28 -23.14
CA ALA A 226 11.50 9.40 -22.98
C ALA A 226 10.38 10.06 -22.17
N ASP A 227 9.19 9.51 -22.27
CA ASP A 227 8.05 9.91 -21.44
C ASP A 227 8.07 9.21 -20.09
N LEU A 228 7.56 9.89 -19.07
CA LEU A 228 7.49 9.41 -17.69
C LEU A 228 6.75 8.06 -17.58
N TYR A 229 5.76 7.81 -18.44
CA TYR A 229 5.00 6.56 -18.42
C TYR A 229 5.88 5.32 -18.57
N CYS A 230 7.04 5.42 -19.23
CA CYS A 230 7.99 4.29 -19.36
C CYS A 230 8.46 3.81 -17.99
N LEU A 231 8.74 4.74 -17.06
CA LEU A 231 9.13 4.40 -15.69
C LEU A 231 7.98 3.73 -14.92
N PHE A 232 6.73 4.15 -15.19
CA PHE A 232 5.55 3.50 -14.59
C PHE A 232 5.37 2.08 -15.08
N VAL A 233 5.61 1.81 -16.36
CA VAL A 233 5.56 0.45 -16.92
C VAL A 233 6.62 -0.44 -16.26
N GLU A 234 7.86 0.04 -16.16
CA GLU A 234 8.94 -0.70 -15.51
C GLU A 234 8.66 -0.92 -14.02
N ARG A 235 8.15 0.10 -13.33
CA ARG A 235 7.73 -0.02 -11.93
C ARG A 235 6.60 -1.05 -11.78
N ALA A 236 5.58 -0.99 -12.62
CA ALA A 236 4.49 -1.96 -12.59
C ALA A 236 5.00 -3.39 -12.81
N TYR A 237 5.92 -3.58 -13.76
CA TYR A 237 6.54 -4.89 -13.99
C TYR A 237 7.28 -5.40 -12.75
N SER A 238 7.99 -4.54 -12.03
CA SER A 238 8.69 -4.92 -10.78
C SER A 238 7.74 -5.27 -9.62
N LEU A 239 6.51 -4.75 -9.66
CA LEU A 239 5.49 -4.95 -8.65
C LEU A 239 4.55 -6.13 -8.94
N LEU A 240 4.55 -6.67 -10.14
CA LEU A 240 3.69 -7.78 -10.54
C LEU A 240 4.22 -9.12 -10.06
N LYS A 241 3.30 -10.01 -9.72
CA LYS A 241 3.57 -11.44 -9.62
C LYS A 241 4.02 -12.00 -10.97
N LYS A 242 4.74 -13.13 -10.95
CA LYS A 242 4.96 -13.92 -12.16
C LYS A 242 3.61 -14.27 -12.79
N ASN A 243 3.43 -13.93 -14.07
CA ASN A 243 2.15 -14.05 -14.80
C ASN A 243 1.03 -13.08 -14.35
N GLY A 244 1.36 -11.97 -13.66
CA GLY A 244 0.41 -10.90 -13.38
C GLY A 244 0.05 -10.09 -14.64
N TYR A 245 -1.00 -9.29 -14.56
CA TYR A 245 -1.54 -8.49 -15.67
C TYR A 245 -1.26 -7.00 -15.46
N TYR A 246 -0.89 -6.32 -16.56
CA TYR A 246 -0.75 -4.86 -16.60
C TYR A 246 -1.57 -4.26 -17.73
#